data_8315681f277078d151008beb79c37425
#
_entry.id   8315681f277078d151008beb79c37425
#
_cell.length_a   1.000
_cell.length_b   1.000
_cell.length_c   1.000
_cell.angle_alpha   90.00
_cell.angle_beta   90.00
_cell.angle_gamma   90.00
#
_symmetry.space_group_name_H-M   'P 1'
#
loop_
_entity.id
_entity.type
_entity.pdbx_description
1 polymer ?
#
loop_
_entity_poly.entity_id
_entity_poly.type
_entity_poly.pdbx_seq_one_letter_code
_entity_poly.pdbx_strand_id
1 'polypeptide(L)'
;MIEHKTISLADQVFEHLESDILSGKYQRGEILTESKLSAELGVSRTPIREALRRLEQEHIIEDSGKGSVVIGISEKDLADIFMIRKSLECQAAALAAQNRTEEQLKELRQALEFQEFYLEKHDAEQIKLMDGRFHELLYKLSGSTAFYDTLVPLHKKIQKYRRTSIENRSRANASVAEHRKIFDAVEAQDAPLASKCASEHVENAYKHIIRKD
;
A
#
# COMPACT_ATOMS: atom_id res chain seq x y z
N MET A 1 1.86 25.56 -20.16
CA MET A 1 3.12 25.07 -19.55
C MET A 1 2.74 23.98 -18.58
N ILE A 2 3.15 22.75 -18.82
CA ILE A 2 2.94 21.64 -17.89
C ILE A 2 4.07 21.73 -16.88
N GLU A 3 3.76 22.18 -15.66
CA GLU A 3 4.73 22.15 -14.57
C GLU A 3 5.03 20.69 -14.22
N HIS A 4 6.30 20.31 -14.38
CA HIS A 4 6.80 19.12 -13.74
C HIS A 4 6.63 19.33 -12.22
N LYS A 5 5.67 18.64 -11.59
CA LYS A 5 5.59 18.56 -10.13
C LYS A 5 6.86 17.87 -9.63
N THR A 6 7.88 18.64 -9.36
CA THR A 6 8.99 18.18 -8.51
C THR A 6 8.38 17.85 -7.14
N ILE A 7 8.55 16.61 -6.69
CA ILE A 7 8.13 16.18 -5.35
C ILE A 7 8.79 17.13 -4.35
N SER A 8 8.00 17.79 -3.51
CA SER A 8 8.54 18.74 -2.54
C SER A 8 9.48 18.04 -1.55
N LEU A 9 10.43 18.77 -0.98
CA LEU A 9 11.32 18.21 0.05
C LEU A 9 10.52 17.73 1.28
N ALA A 10 9.41 18.38 1.61
CA ALA A 10 8.51 17.96 2.67
C ALA A 10 7.81 16.63 2.36
N ASP A 11 7.40 16.43 1.10
CA ASP A 11 6.83 15.14 0.66
C ASP A 11 7.85 14.01 0.74
N GLN A 12 9.09 14.27 0.31
CA GLN A 12 10.17 13.27 0.39
C GLN A 12 10.47 12.89 1.84
N VAL A 13 10.52 13.87 2.75
CA VAL A 13 10.73 13.65 4.20
C VAL A 13 9.55 12.86 4.78
N PHE A 14 8.31 13.22 4.42
CA PHE A 14 7.13 12.50 4.88
C PHE A 14 7.16 11.03 4.47
N GLU A 15 7.36 10.73 3.18
CA GLU A 15 7.44 9.37 2.65
C GLU A 15 8.55 8.55 3.33
N HIS A 16 9.70 9.19 3.57
CA HIS A 16 10.84 8.56 4.23
C HIS A 16 10.51 8.21 5.69
N LEU A 17 10.03 9.18 6.47
CA LEU A 17 9.69 8.97 7.88
C LEU A 17 8.53 7.99 8.06
N GLU A 18 7.49 8.08 7.22
CA GLU A 18 6.39 7.13 7.22
C GLU A 18 6.90 5.70 6.99
N SER A 19 7.75 5.51 5.97
CA SER A 19 8.35 4.20 5.69
C SER A 19 9.19 3.69 6.86
N ASP A 20 10.01 4.54 7.48
CA ASP A 20 10.86 4.17 8.60
C ASP A 20 10.06 3.80 9.86
N ILE A 21 8.96 4.51 10.13
CA ILE A 21 8.05 4.19 11.24
C ILE A 21 7.30 2.89 10.98
N LEU A 22 6.67 2.74 9.81
CA LEU A 22 5.86 1.57 9.49
C LEU A 22 6.71 0.30 9.33
N SER A 23 7.98 0.42 8.95
CA SER A 23 8.91 -0.71 8.92
C SER A 23 9.52 -1.04 10.28
N GLY A 24 9.27 -0.24 11.32
CA GLY A 24 9.78 -0.46 12.67
C GLY A 24 11.21 0.01 12.90
N LYS A 25 11.80 0.82 12.03
CA LYS A 25 13.10 1.47 12.26
C LYS A 25 13.00 2.43 13.45
N TYR A 26 11.92 3.22 13.52
CA TYR A 26 11.56 3.96 14.72
C TYR A 26 10.55 3.14 15.52
N GLN A 27 10.89 2.86 16.79
CA GLN A 27 10.08 1.99 17.64
C GLN A 27 8.87 2.72 18.22
N ARG A 28 7.78 1.99 18.47
CA ARG A 28 6.62 2.54 19.17
C ARG A 28 7.03 3.11 20.53
N GLY A 29 6.60 4.34 20.82
CA GLY A 29 6.97 5.09 22.02
C GLY A 29 8.26 5.89 21.87
N GLU A 30 9.01 5.76 20.79
CA GLU A 30 10.19 6.59 20.51
C GLU A 30 9.76 8.04 20.26
N ILE A 31 10.55 9.00 20.80
CA ILE A 31 10.31 10.43 20.62
C ILE A 31 11.18 10.95 19.48
N LEU A 32 10.52 11.44 18.44
CA LEU A 32 11.13 12.13 17.32
C LEU A 32 11.13 13.64 17.56
N THR A 33 12.27 14.28 17.38
CA THR A 33 12.38 15.74 17.49
C THR A 33 12.84 16.36 16.17
N GLU A 34 12.35 17.57 15.85
CA GLU A 34 12.78 18.30 14.64
C GLU A 34 14.31 18.41 14.56
N SER A 35 14.99 18.63 15.68
CA SER A 35 16.44 18.79 15.70
C SER A 35 17.18 17.49 15.37
N LYS A 36 16.74 16.34 15.95
CA LYS A 36 17.32 15.03 15.69
C LYS A 36 17.13 14.67 14.22
N LEU A 37 15.90 14.79 13.71
CA LEU A 37 15.57 14.46 12.31
C LEU A 37 16.27 15.38 11.30
N SER A 38 16.37 16.68 11.61
CA SER A 38 17.10 17.64 10.79
C SER A 38 18.59 17.28 10.66
N ALA A 39 19.21 16.85 11.75
CA ALA A 39 20.60 16.39 11.74
C ALA A 39 20.78 15.06 11.00
N GLU A 40 19.84 14.11 11.20
CA GLU A 40 19.87 12.77 10.59
C GLU A 40 19.67 12.83 9.07
N LEU A 41 18.68 13.62 8.62
CA LEU A 41 18.31 13.70 7.20
C LEU A 41 19.04 14.81 6.41
N GLY A 42 19.81 15.66 7.08
CA GLY A 42 20.57 16.73 6.42
C GLY A 42 19.70 17.84 5.82
N VAL A 43 18.47 18.03 6.34
CA VAL A 43 17.51 19.02 5.82
C VAL A 43 17.13 20.04 6.91
N SER A 44 16.64 21.23 6.51
CA SER A 44 16.19 22.24 7.45
C SER A 44 14.95 21.78 8.25
N ARG A 45 14.63 22.47 9.35
CA ARG A 45 13.50 22.11 10.21
C ARG A 45 12.12 22.29 9.57
N THR A 46 12.00 23.19 8.59
CA THR A 46 10.70 23.47 7.94
C THR A 46 10.09 22.24 7.27
N PRO A 47 10.76 21.55 6.32
CA PRO A 47 10.21 20.33 5.72
C PRO A 47 10.00 19.19 6.74
N ILE A 48 10.83 19.11 7.81
CA ILE A 48 10.63 18.15 8.90
C ILE A 48 9.30 18.42 9.62
N ARG A 49 9.05 19.69 10.00
CA ARG A 49 7.81 20.08 10.69
C ARG A 49 6.57 19.79 9.86
N GLU A 50 6.61 20.08 8.56
CA GLU A 50 5.51 19.78 7.64
C GLU A 50 5.26 18.28 7.54
N ALA A 51 6.32 17.48 7.44
CA ALA A 51 6.23 16.03 7.41
C ALA A 51 5.66 15.45 8.73
N LEU A 52 6.16 15.90 9.88
CA LEU A 52 5.64 15.48 11.19
C LEU A 52 4.17 15.84 11.37
N ARG A 53 3.75 17.04 10.97
CA ARG A 53 2.33 17.44 11.02
C ARG A 53 1.44 16.51 10.18
N ARG A 54 1.91 16.07 9.01
CA ARG A 54 1.15 15.12 8.17
C ARG A 54 1.11 13.74 8.80
N LEU A 55 2.22 13.24 9.37
CA LEU A 55 2.24 11.96 10.09
C LEU A 55 1.30 11.96 11.29
N GLU A 56 1.16 13.10 11.97
CA GLU A 56 0.20 13.28 13.06
C GLU A 56 -1.25 13.24 12.54
N GLN A 57 -1.55 13.90 11.43
CA GLN A 57 -2.87 13.83 10.77
C GLN A 57 -3.22 12.40 10.34
N GLU A 58 -2.24 11.59 10.01
CA GLU A 58 -2.41 10.17 9.68
C GLU A 58 -2.40 9.24 10.91
N HIS A 59 -2.31 9.81 12.12
CA HIS A 59 -2.27 9.06 13.38
C HIS A 59 -1.14 8.04 13.46
N ILE A 60 0.01 8.33 12.84
CA ILE A 60 1.22 7.50 12.89
C ILE A 60 2.12 7.95 14.03
N ILE A 61 2.05 9.23 14.39
CA ILE A 61 2.70 9.86 15.54
C ILE A 61 1.71 10.71 16.30
N GLU A 62 2.05 11.09 17.54
CA GLU A 62 1.26 11.98 18.41
C GLU A 62 2.17 13.00 19.07
N ASP A 63 1.72 14.27 19.21
CA ASP A 63 2.48 15.29 19.95
C ASP A 63 2.46 15.00 21.45
N SER A 64 3.64 14.99 22.05
CA SER A 64 3.82 14.78 23.50
C SER A 64 4.23 16.05 24.27
N GLY A 65 4.31 17.19 23.59
CA GLY A 65 4.87 18.43 24.15
C GLY A 65 6.41 18.43 24.31
N LYS A 66 7.06 17.28 24.15
CA LYS A 66 8.52 17.11 24.12
C LYS A 66 9.06 16.68 22.75
N GLY A 67 8.16 16.50 21.80
CA GLY A 67 8.39 16.01 20.47
C GLY A 67 7.26 15.07 20.04
N SER A 68 7.38 14.48 18.86
CA SER A 68 6.38 13.55 18.32
C SER A 68 6.69 12.13 18.76
N VAL A 69 5.74 11.47 19.43
CA VAL A 69 5.84 10.06 19.84
C VAL A 69 5.36 9.16 18.74
N VAL A 70 6.13 8.14 18.40
CA VAL A 70 5.76 7.11 17.41
C VAL A 70 4.66 6.21 17.98
N ILE A 71 3.49 6.20 17.33
CA ILE A 71 2.39 5.27 17.62
C ILE A 71 2.31 4.13 16.61
N GLY A 72 2.72 4.37 15.36
CA GLY A 72 2.66 3.38 14.29
C GLY A 72 1.23 2.90 14.00
N ILE A 73 1.09 1.66 13.51
CA ILE A 73 -0.20 1.00 13.29
C ILE A 73 -0.39 -0.06 14.37
N SER A 74 -1.48 0.03 15.15
CA SER A 74 -1.82 -0.99 16.13
C SER A 74 -2.42 -2.24 15.44
N GLU A 75 -2.47 -3.38 16.16
CA GLU A 75 -3.14 -4.59 15.66
C GLU A 75 -4.63 -4.34 15.37
N LYS A 76 -5.27 -3.49 16.18
CA LYS A 76 -6.65 -3.08 15.95
C LYS A 76 -6.78 -2.26 14.66
N ASP A 77 -5.93 -1.25 14.47
CA ASP A 77 -5.94 -0.42 13.25
C ASP A 77 -5.70 -1.30 12.01
N LEU A 78 -4.78 -2.27 12.13
CA LEU A 78 -4.51 -3.23 11.07
C LEU A 78 -5.77 -4.04 10.73
N ALA A 79 -6.47 -4.57 11.72
CA ALA A 79 -7.71 -5.30 11.53
C ALA A 79 -8.80 -4.43 10.87
N ASP A 80 -8.95 -3.20 11.33
CA ASP A 80 -9.92 -2.23 10.79
C ASP A 80 -9.59 -1.88 9.32
N ILE A 81 -8.31 -1.64 8.99
CA ILE A 81 -7.85 -1.39 7.61
C ILE A 81 -8.19 -2.59 6.71
N PHE A 82 -7.93 -3.82 7.15
CA PHE A 82 -8.24 -5.00 6.35
C PHE A 82 -9.74 -5.23 6.18
N MET A 83 -10.55 -4.90 7.18
CA MET A 83 -12.02 -4.94 7.08
C MET A 83 -12.53 -3.94 6.03
N ILE A 84 -12.03 -2.69 6.06
CA ILE A 84 -12.37 -1.66 5.08
C ILE A 84 -11.92 -2.10 3.69
N ARG A 85 -10.68 -2.52 3.53
CA ARG A 85 -10.14 -3.01 2.25
C ARG A 85 -10.97 -4.15 1.69
N LYS A 86 -11.29 -5.18 2.50
CA LYS A 86 -12.12 -6.31 2.07
C LYS A 86 -13.47 -5.85 1.55
N SER A 87 -14.12 -4.92 2.25
CA SER A 87 -15.44 -4.39 1.88
C SER A 87 -15.40 -3.57 0.58
N LEU A 88 -14.35 -2.80 0.35
CA LEU A 88 -14.24 -1.92 -0.81
C LEU A 88 -13.55 -2.59 -2.01
N GLU A 89 -12.51 -3.39 -1.80
CA GLU A 89 -11.78 -4.01 -2.90
C GLU A 89 -12.62 -5.04 -3.68
N CYS A 90 -13.51 -5.78 -2.99
CA CYS A 90 -14.41 -6.68 -3.69
C CYS A 90 -15.41 -5.93 -4.59
N GLN A 91 -15.87 -4.75 -4.18
CA GLN A 91 -16.73 -3.91 -5.01
C GLN A 91 -15.94 -3.25 -6.15
N ALA A 92 -14.72 -2.75 -5.87
CA ALA A 92 -13.86 -2.18 -6.90
C ALA A 92 -13.52 -3.22 -7.99
N ALA A 93 -13.23 -4.48 -7.62
CA ALA A 93 -12.99 -5.57 -8.56
C ALA A 93 -14.23 -5.92 -9.41
N ALA A 94 -15.42 -5.95 -8.78
CA ALA A 94 -16.67 -6.15 -9.51
C ALA A 94 -16.92 -5.04 -10.54
N LEU A 95 -16.73 -3.78 -10.14
CA LEU A 95 -16.84 -2.63 -11.02
C LEU A 95 -15.77 -2.66 -12.12
N ALA A 96 -14.54 -3.06 -11.81
CA ALA A 96 -13.49 -3.23 -12.80
C ALA A 96 -13.88 -4.24 -13.89
N ALA A 97 -14.48 -5.37 -13.51
CA ALA A 97 -14.99 -6.35 -14.47
C ALA A 97 -16.11 -5.78 -15.38
N GLN A 98 -16.94 -4.89 -14.85
CA GLN A 98 -18.03 -4.26 -15.61
C GLN A 98 -17.55 -3.12 -16.52
N ASN A 99 -16.60 -2.31 -16.06
CA ASN A 99 -16.24 -1.03 -16.66
C ASN A 99 -14.95 -1.05 -17.47
N ARG A 100 -14.17 -2.13 -17.40
CA ARG A 100 -12.86 -2.23 -18.06
C ARG A 100 -12.92 -1.90 -19.55
N THR A 101 -11.92 -1.18 -20.03
CA THR A 101 -11.61 -1.10 -21.47
C THR A 101 -10.51 -2.09 -21.84
N GLU A 102 -10.38 -2.44 -23.12
CA GLU A 102 -9.32 -3.33 -23.60
C GLU A 102 -7.92 -2.74 -23.35
N GLU A 103 -7.77 -1.42 -23.45
CA GLU A 103 -6.50 -0.74 -23.20
C GLU A 103 -6.09 -0.84 -21.71
N GLN A 104 -7.03 -0.55 -20.81
CA GLN A 104 -6.80 -0.66 -19.38
C GLN A 104 -6.54 -2.11 -18.94
N LEU A 105 -7.27 -3.08 -19.54
CA LEU A 105 -7.06 -4.50 -19.28
C LEU A 105 -5.64 -4.93 -19.69
N LYS A 106 -5.13 -4.40 -20.80
CA LYS A 106 -3.76 -4.65 -21.26
C LYS A 106 -2.72 -4.14 -20.24
N GLU A 107 -2.92 -2.95 -19.65
CA GLU A 107 -2.04 -2.45 -18.59
C GLU A 107 -2.06 -3.35 -17.36
N LEU A 108 -3.25 -3.80 -16.93
CA LEU A 108 -3.40 -4.69 -15.78
C LEU A 108 -2.72 -6.04 -16.03
N ARG A 109 -2.89 -6.60 -17.23
CA ARG A 109 -2.22 -7.83 -17.67
C ARG A 109 -0.70 -7.70 -17.60
N GLN A 110 -0.15 -6.61 -18.13
CA GLN A 110 1.28 -6.36 -18.12
C GLN A 110 1.85 -6.27 -16.69
N ALA A 111 1.14 -5.62 -15.78
CA ALA A 111 1.55 -5.56 -14.38
C ALA A 111 1.60 -6.95 -13.73
N LEU A 112 0.64 -7.82 -14.03
CA LEU A 112 0.58 -9.19 -13.56
C LEU A 112 1.69 -10.07 -14.16
N GLU A 113 1.92 -9.98 -15.47
CA GLU A 113 2.99 -10.70 -16.18
C GLU A 113 4.38 -10.33 -15.62
N PHE A 114 4.59 -9.05 -15.27
CA PHE A 114 5.81 -8.63 -14.58
C PHE A 114 5.92 -9.20 -13.17
N GLN A 115 4.81 -9.31 -12.41
CA GLN A 115 4.86 -9.99 -11.11
C GLN A 115 5.30 -11.45 -11.27
N GLU A 116 4.73 -12.18 -12.21
CA GLU A 116 5.08 -13.57 -12.50
C GLU A 116 6.54 -13.72 -12.93
N PHE A 117 7.01 -12.84 -13.81
CA PHE A 117 8.41 -12.80 -14.23
C PHE A 117 9.38 -12.56 -13.07
N TYR A 118 9.10 -11.55 -12.22
CA TYR A 118 9.97 -11.25 -11.09
C TYR A 118 9.88 -12.31 -9.98
N LEU A 119 8.75 -13.01 -9.88
CA LEU A 119 8.60 -14.16 -8.98
C LEU A 119 9.56 -15.30 -9.39
N GLU A 120 9.70 -15.59 -10.67
CA GLU A 120 10.69 -16.56 -11.19
C GLU A 120 12.13 -16.10 -10.95
N LYS A 121 12.38 -14.79 -11.05
CA LYS A 121 13.70 -14.19 -10.79
C LYS A 121 14.04 -14.04 -9.31
N HIS A 122 13.08 -14.29 -8.42
CA HIS A 122 13.24 -14.12 -6.97
C HIS A 122 13.57 -12.68 -6.55
N ASP A 123 13.07 -11.69 -7.31
CA ASP A 123 13.27 -10.26 -7.04
C ASP A 123 12.12 -9.72 -6.19
N ALA A 124 12.27 -9.79 -4.86
CA ALA A 124 11.24 -9.40 -3.91
C ALA A 124 10.83 -7.91 -4.02
N GLU A 125 11.79 -7.03 -4.32
CA GLU A 125 11.50 -5.59 -4.45
C GLU A 125 10.66 -5.31 -5.71
N GLN A 126 10.97 -5.94 -6.83
CA GLN A 126 10.19 -5.79 -8.05
C GLN A 126 8.81 -6.46 -7.94
N ILE A 127 8.70 -7.61 -7.28
CA ILE A 127 7.40 -8.23 -6.98
C ILE A 127 6.52 -7.26 -6.21
N LYS A 128 7.05 -6.61 -5.18
CA LYS A 128 6.33 -5.63 -4.36
C LYS A 128 5.91 -4.39 -5.17
N LEU A 129 6.80 -3.90 -6.04
CA LEU A 129 6.49 -2.74 -6.89
C LEU A 129 5.33 -3.07 -7.84
N MET A 130 5.37 -4.24 -8.47
CA MET A 130 4.32 -4.69 -9.39
C MET A 130 3.03 -5.06 -8.65
N ASP A 131 3.09 -5.54 -7.41
CA ASP A 131 1.93 -5.74 -6.53
C ASP A 131 1.17 -4.41 -6.32
N GLY A 132 1.90 -3.36 -5.96
CA GLY A 132 1.30 -2.02 -5.84
C GLY A 132 0.70 -1.53 -7.16
N ARG A 133 1.39 -1.74 -8.28
CA ARG A 133 0.90 -1.33 -9.59
C ARG A 133 -0.35 -2.10 -10.01
N PHE A 134 -0.41 -3.40 -9.77
CA PHE A 134 -1.59 -4.23 -10.05
C PHE A 134 -2.82 -3.71 -9.31
N HIS A 135 -2.71 -3.49 -8.01
CA HIS A 135 -3.81 -2.97 -7.19
C HIS A 135 -4.25 -1.56 -7.62
N GLU A 136 -3.30 -0.66 -7.87
CA GLU A 136 -3.59 0.69 -8.36
C GLU A 136 -4.39 0.65 -9.68
N LEU A 137 -3.97 -0.18 -10.62
CA LEU A 137 -4.66 -0.36 -11.89
C LEU A 137 -6.05 -0.97 -11.69
N LEU A 138 -6.18 -2.00 -10.85
CA LEU A 138 -7.47 -2.62 -10.55
C LEU A 138 -8.46 -1.59 -9.99
N TYR A 139 -8.02 -0.73 -9.06
CA TYR A 139 -8.89 0.34 -8.51
C TYR A 139 -9.23 1.38 -9.57
N LYS A 140 -8.31 1.75 -10.43
CA LYS A 140 -8.55 2.65 -11.56
C LYS A 140 -9.58 2.09 -12.55
N LEU A 141 -9.52 0.77 -12.82
CA LEU A 141 -10.46 0.08 -13.70
C LEU A 141 -11.90 0.09 -13.16
N SER A 142 -12.10 0.26 -11.85
CA SER A 142 -13.45 0.42 -11.28
C SER A 142 -14.22 1.60 -11.87
N GLY A 143 -13.50 2.58 -12.44
CA GLY A 143 -14.08 3.82 -12.98
C GLY A 143 -14.51 4.81 -11.90
N SER A 144 -14.24 4.53 -10.61
CA SER A 144 -14.62 5.38 -9.48
C SER A 144 -13.41 6.02 -8.83
N THR A 145 -13.32 7.34 -8.88
CA THR A 145 -12.30 8.11 -8.16
C THR A 145 -12.39 7.91 -6.65
N ALA A 146 -13.60 7.76 -6.10
CA ALA A 146 -13.79 7.51 -4.67
C ALA A 146 -13.17 6.19 -4.21
N PHE A 147 -13.31 5.10 -4.96
CA PHE A 147 -12.61 3.84 -4.67
C PHE A 147 -11.10 4.01 -4.81
N TYR A 148 -10.64 4.64 -5.87
CA TYR A 148 -9.22 4.85 -6.13
C TYR A 148 -8.57 5.66 -5.01
N ASP A 149 -9.11 6.84 -4.68
CA ASP A 149 -8.57 7.76 -3.69
C ASP A 149 -8.61 7.18 -2.27
N THR A 150 -9.54 6.26 -1.99
CA THR A 150 -9.63 5.59 -0.69
C THR A 150 -8.69 4.38 -0.60
N LEU A 151 -8.65 3.54 -1.62
CA LEU A 151 -7.96 2.25 -1.56
C LEU A 151 -6.45 2.36 -1.78
N VAL A 152 -5.98 3.27 -2.66
CA VAL A 152 -4.55 3.41 -2.94
C VAL A 152 -3.74 3.77 -1.68
N PRO A 153 -4.13 4.77 -0.86
CA PRO A 153 -3.43 5.07 0.39
C PRO A 153 -3.46 3.90 1.38
N LEU A 154 -4.60 3.23 1.55
CA LEU A 154 -4.72 2.08 2.45
C LEU A 154 -3.82 0.92 2.02
N HIS A 155 -3.77 0.64 0.71
CA HIS A 155 -2.90 -0.40 0.18
C HIS A 155 -1.42 -0.07 0.40
N LYS A 156 -0.98 1.17 0.09
CA LYS A 156 0.39 1.65 0.33
C LYS A 156 0.78 1.53 1.80
N LYS A 157 -0.11 1.90 2.71
CA LYS A 157 0.10 1.81 4.16
C LYS A 157 0.38 0.37 4.60
N ILE A 158 -0.40 -0.59 4.10
CA ILE A 158 -0.17 -2.01 4.38
C ILE A 158 1.11 -2.53 3.73
N GLN A 159 1.45 -2.11 2.53
CA GLN A 159 2.72 -2.48 1.89
C GLN A 159 3.93 -2.06 2.71
N LYS A 160 3.93 -0.82 3.25
CA LYS A 160 5.00 -0.32 4.12
C LYS A 160 5.07 -1.14 5.42
N TYR A 161 3.94 -1.43 6.05
CA TYR A 161 3.87 -2.25 7.27
C TYR A 161 4.38 -3.68 7.05
N ARG A 162 4.16 -4.26 5.85
CA ARG A 162 4.53 -5.65 5.49
C ARG A 162 5.99 -5.82 5.08
N ARG A 163 6.84 -4.79 5.12
CA ARG A 163 8.21 -4.85 4.59
C ARG A 163 9.02 -6.05 5.11
N THR A 164 8.77 -6.50 6.34
CA THR A 164 9.43 -7.66 6.96
C THR A 164 8.81 -9.02 6.59
N SER A 165 7.59 -9.06 6.00
CA SER A 165 6.88 -10.31 5.71
C SER A 165 6.93 -10.73 4.23
N ILE A 166 7.38 -9.86 3.32
CA ILE A 166 7.45 -10.15 1.88
C ILE A 166 8.61 -11.11 1.53
N GLU A 167 9.56 -11.28 2.42
CA GLU A 167 10.65 -12.28 2.29
C GLU A 167 10.13 -13.73 2.28
N ASN A 168 8.86 -13.97 2.64
CA ASN A 168 8.26 -15.30 2.59
C ASN A 168 7.83 -15.64 1.16
N ARG A 169 8.69 -16.38 0.46
CA ARG A 169 8.48 -16.86 -0.92
C ARG A 169 7.14 -17.58 -1.11
N SER A 170 6.68 -18.36 -0.13
CA SER A 170 5.40 -19.07 -0.21
C SER A 170 4.23 -18.10 -0.31
N ARG A 171 4.25 -16.98 0.45
CA ARG A 171 3.20 -15.95 0.37
C ARG A 171 3.25 -15.18 -0.94
N ALA A 172 4.44 -14.86 -1.45
CA ALA A 172 4.57 -14.18 -2.75
C ALA A 172 3.95 -15.01 -3.87
N ASN A 173 4.27 -16.32 -3.92
CA ASN A 173 3.65 -17.25 -4.88
C ASN A 173 2.12 -17.28 -4.78
N ALA A 174 1.60 -17.39 -3.56
CA ALA A 174 0.16 -17.41 -3.33
C ALA A 174 -0.51 -16.09 -3.75
N SER A 175 0.12 -14.95 -3.44
CA SER A 175 -0.40 -13.62 -3.80
C SER A 175 -0.50 -13.44 -5.32
N VAL A 176 0.54 -13.79 -6.06
CA VAL A 176 0.54 -13.69 -7.53
C VAL A 176 -0.51 -14.61 -8.15
N ALA A 177 -0.67 -15.83 -7.62
CA ALA A 177 -1.73 -16.74 -8.08
C ALA A 177 -3.15 -16.23 -7.76
N GLU A 178 -3.32 -15.52 -6.64
CA GLU A 178 -4.58 -14.85 -6.29
C GLU A 178 -4.85 -13.68 -7.26
N HIS A 179 -3.83 -12.87 -7.59
CA HIS A 179 -3.96 -11.79 -8.58
C HIS A 179 -4.33 -12.32 -9.96
N ARG A 180 -3.78 -13.47 -10.38
CA ARG A 180 -4.16 -14.12 -11.63
C ARG A 180 -5.65 -14.44 -11.66
N LYS A 181 -6.20 -14.99 -10.59
CA LYS A 181 -7.64 -15.28 -10.49
C LYS A 181 -8.51 -14.02 -10.57
N ILE A 182 -8.07 -12.93 -9.92
CA ILE A 182 -8.77 -11.64 -10.00
C ILE A 182 -8.74 -11.13 -11.44
N PHE A 183 -7.57 -11.16 -12.08
CA PHE A 183 -7.39 -10.72 -13.46
C PHE A 183 -8.28 -11.52 -14.42
N ASP A 184 -8.26 -12.85 -14.34
CA ASP A 184 -9.03 -13.74 -15.21
C ASP A 184 -10.55 -13.46 -15.10
N ALA A 185 -11.03 -13.20 -13.87
CA ALA A 185 -12.43 -12.84 -13.63
C ALA A 185 -12.77 -11.43 -14.19
N VAL A 186 -11.85 -10.45 -14.08
CA VAL A 186 -12.01 -9.12 -14.66
C VAL A 186 -12.00 -9.20 -16.19
N GLU A 187 -11.09 -9.98 -16.77
CA GLU A 187 -11.01 -10.21 -18.22
C GLU A 187 -12.28 -10.85 -18.76
N ALA A 188 -12.80 -11.86 -18.08
CA ALA A 188 -14.04 -12.54 -18.43
C ALA A 188 -15.31 -11.69 -18.19
N GLN A 189 -15.18 -10.49 -17.62
CA GLN A 189 -16.29 -9.64 -17.17
C GLN A 189 -17.23 -10.33 -16.16
N ASP A 190 -16.71 -11.28 -15.38
CA ASP A 190 -17.44 -11.96 -14.32
C ASP A 190 -17.32 -11.15 -13.00
N ALA A 191 -18.18 -10.15 -12.85
CA ALA A 191 -18.18 -9.28 -11.67
C ALA A 191 -18.39 -10.03 -10.34
N PRO A 192 -19.30 -11.01 -10.21
CA PRO A 192 -19.42 -11.83 -9.01
C PRO A 192 -18.13 -12.59 -8.68
N LEU A 193 -17.48 -13.22 -9.66
CA LEU A 193 -16.23 -13.93 -9.47
C LEU A 193 -15.08 -12.99 -9.11
N ALA A 194 -14.95 -11.84 -9.78
CA ALA A 194 -13.94 -10.82 -9.47
C ALA A 194 -14.06 -10.34 -8.02
N SER A 195 -15.28 -10.03 -7.57
CA SER A 195 -15.59 -9.66 -6.19
C SER A 195 -15.16 -10.74 -5.19
N LYS A 196 -15.51 -12.00 -5.47
CA LYS A 196 -15.17 -13.14 -4.62
C LYS A 196 -13.65 -13.33 -4.53
N CYS A 197 -12.95 -13.34 -5.66
CA CYS A 197 -11.49 -13.50 -5.69
C CYS A 197 -10.76 -12.37 -4.95
N ALA A 198 -11.18 -11.12 -5.10
CA ALA A 198 -10.62 -9.98 -4.38
C ALA A 198 -10.86 -10.10 -2.86
N SER A 199 -12.05 -10.50 -2.43
CA SER A 199 -12.36 -10.76 -1.02
C SER A 199 -11.46 -11.85 -0.41
N GLU A 200 -11.29 -12.97 -1.10
CA GLU A 200 -10.42 -14.09 -0.69
C GLU A 200 -8.95 -13.63 -0.60
N HIS A 201 -8.47 -12.86 -1.58
CA HIS A 201 -7.12 -12.30 -1.59
C HIS A 201 -6.84 -11.43 -0.35
N VAL A 202 -7.72 -10.48 -0.04
CA VAL A 202 -7.57 -9.60 1.12
C VAL A 202 -7.60 -10.38 2.42
N GLU A 203 -8.51 -11.37 2.55
CA GLU A 203 -8.60 -12.23 3.73
C GLU A 203 -7.34 -13.07 3.92
N ASN A 204 -6.79 -13.66 2.86
CA ASN A 204 -5.56 -14.43 2.91
C ASN A 204 -4.35 -13.55 3.27
N ALA A 205 -4.30 -12.32 2.74
CA ALA A 205 -3.28 -11.36 3.10
C ALA A 205 -3.32 -10.99 4.59
N TYR A 206 -4.52 -10.79 5.15
CA TYR A 206 -4.70 -10.52 6.58
C TYR A 206 -4.27 -11.71 7.45
N LYS A 207 -4.76 -12.92 7.14
CA LYS A 207 -4.39 -14.15 7.86
C LYS A 207 -2.88 -14.36 7.92
N HIS A 208 -2.16 -14.02 6.85
CA HIS A 208 -0.72 -14.16 6.81
C HIS A 208 -0.01 -13.15 7.72
N ILE A 209 -0.53 -11.91 7.83
CA ILE A 209 0.08 -10.87 8.67
C ILE A 209 -0.12 -11.16 10.17
N ILE A 210 -1.32 -11.63 10.57
CA ILE A 210 -1.61 -11.89 11.97
C ILE A 210 -1.02 -13.21 12.49
N ARG A 211 -0.70 -14.15 11.58
CA ARG A 211 0.01 -15.39 11.91
C ARG A 211 1.53 -15.17 11.93
N LYS A 212 1.98 -14.11 12.61
CA LYS A 212 3.39 -13.98 12.93
C LYS A 212 3.76 -15.10 13.91
N ASP A 213 4.22 -16.23 13.38
CA ASP A 213 5.07 -17.20 14.09
C ASP A 213 6.53 -16.81 13.84
#